data_83417f62359b337cc6015c2e7f2b9a9c
#
_entry.id   83417f62359b337cc6015c2e7f2b9a9c
#
_cell.length_a   1.000
_cell.length_b   1.000
_cell.length_c   1.000
_cell.angle_alpha   90.00
_cell.angle_beta   90.00
_cell.angle_gamma   90.00
#
_symmetry.space_group_name_H-M   'P 1'
#
loop_
_entity.id
_entity.type
_entity.pdbx_description
1 polymer ?
#
loop_
_entity_poly.entity_id
_entity_poly.type
_entity_poly.pdbx_seq_one_letter_code
_entity_poly.pdbx_strand_id
1 'polypeptide(L)'
;MKLRGFLFLIPILGLCQELIVSEIIHKGNTLTKDYIISREIQHHVGEPLDSVMAIEDRNRLINLGIFADVNWRAIPLDNKNVRLEYEILENTKFYGGRFFGGPSPSYDEETGWSFGGGGAFKNFRGRNEQLGGGFMLGGRNTFGISYFNPWITGDHVSLKANVAKVMFHHPYMPYDVELRTMELNVGRFFGYEKKAAIGFEIEAMDFKGDSTKISYQYFAPMGSFHYDTRDLYANPTMGVLFKQAFVSRLDLNGKSENNFIWFQSYSFYKRLGRLENNKPWILAWGFKTHMNFGIKDQHFMASMGESGSVRGWHYPNHANYNDPDQVYRFGFHNMKTAIELRKVVVPRFPMADLYEFGVTIGAFIDLGVTTQNNFKDLFQIKPILGTGFTFQFQVP
;
A
#
# COMPACT_ATOMS: atom_id res chain seq x y z
N MET A 1 43.29 38.64 -55.08
CA MET A 1 43.70 38.29 -53.69
C MET A 1 42.49 38.46 -52.79
N LYS A 2 41.82 37.37 -52.45
CA LYS A 2 40.60 37.37 -51.58
C LYS A 2 41.04 36.91 -50.21
N LEU A 3 41.02 37.84 -49.23
CA LEU A 3 41.20 37.52 -47.80
C LEU A 3 39.94 36.81 -47.29
N ARG A 4 40.09 35.55 -46.86
CA ARG A 4 39.07 34.82 -46.10
C ARG A 4 39.28 35.14 -44.62
N GLY A 5 38.32 35.87 -44.04
CA GLY A 5 38.25 36.06 -42.58
C GLY A 5 37.83 34.74 -41.90
N PHE A 6 38.71 34.25 -41.01
CA PHE A 6 38.41 33.15 -40.08
C PHE A 6 37.63 33.77 -38.90
N LEU A 7 36.33 33.47 -38.80
CA LEU A 7 35.55 33.75 -37.61
C LEU A 7 35.91 32.69 -36.56
N PHE A 8 36.64 33.08 -35.52
CA PHE A 8 36.82 32.23 -34.32
C PHE A 8 35.53 32.31 -33.51
N LEU A 9 34.74 31.20 -33.54
CA LEU A 9 33.68 30.95 -32.54
C LEU A 9 34.37 30.58 -31.24
N ILE A 10 34.47 31.53 -30.32
CA ILE A 10 34.82 31.30 -28.92
C ILE A 10 33.59 30.63 -28.31
N PRO A 11 33.65 29.37 -27.82
CA PRO A 11 32.56 28.80 -27.04
C PRO A 11 32.51 29.60 -25.73
N ILE A 12 31.45 30.35 -25.52
CA ILE A 12 31.12 30.92 -24.22
C ILE A 12 30.77 29.71 -23.36
N LEU A 13 31.74 29.17 -22.65
CA LEU A 13 31.52 28.29 -21.49
C LEU A 13 30.83 29.17 -20.44
N GLY A 14 29.51 29.18 -20.46
CA GLY A 14 28.73 29.65 -19.36
C GLY A 14 29.10 28.80 -18.14
N LEU A 15 29.86 29.37 -17.22
CA LEU A 15 30.09 28.83 -15.91
C LEU A 15 28.70 28.75 -15.26
N CYS A 16 28.07 27.59 -15.32
CA CYS A 16 26.88 27.31 -14.53
C CYS A 16 27.36 27.34 -13.08
N GLN A 17 27.10 28.43 -12.40
CA GLN A 17 27.50 28.59 -11.01
C GLN A 17 26.59 27.69 -10.18
N GLU A 18 27.16 26.66 -9.53
CA GLU A 18 26.43 25.79 -8.65
C GLU A 18 25.88 26.61 -7.49
N LEU A 19 24.57 26.52 -7.29
CA LEU A 19 23.89 27.12 -6.15
C LEU A 19 24.05 26.19 -4.95
N ILE A 20 24.51 26.76 -3.83
CA ILE A 20 24.74 26.01 -2.58
C ILE A 20 23.54 26.21 -1.65
N VAL A 21 23.03 25.13 -1.10
CA VAL A 21 21.98 25.13 -0.07
C VAL A 21 22.60 25.60 1.24
N SER A 22 22.37 26.85 1.63
CA SER A 22 22.87 27.39 2.89
C SER A 22 21.89 27.28 4.06
N GLU A 23 20.61 27.05 3.76
CA GLU A 23 19.58 26.92 4.76
C GLU A 23 18.47 25.99 4.23
N ILE A 24 17.95 25.11 5.10
CA ILE A 24 16.78 24.28 4.82
C ILE A 24 15.72 24.60 5.86
N ILE A 25 14.53 25.02 5.40
CA ILE A 25 13.42 25.31 6.27
C ILE A 25 12.15 24.61 5.79
N HIS A 26 11.26 24.30 6.71
CA HIS A 26 9.91 23.85 6.43
C HIS A 26 8.90 24.73 7.14
N LYS A 27 7.75 24.95 6.52
CA LYS A 27 6.68 25.83 7.00
C LYS A 27 5.33 25.16 6.81
N GLY A 28 4.38 25.49 7.68
CA GLY A 28 2.99 25.04 7.57
C GLY A 28 2.68 23.82 8.44
N ASN A 29 3.66 23.23 9.10
CA ASN A 29 3.43 22.18 10.08
C ASN A 29 3.02 22.80 11.42
N THR A 30 1.80 22.59 11.81
CA THR A 30 1.23 23.04 13.11
C THR A 30 1.13 21.91 14.12
N LEU A 31 0.87 20.71 13.64
CA LEU A 31 0.73 19.50 14.42
C LEU A 31 1.98 18.63 14.39
N THR A 32 2.51 18.40 13.18
CA THR A 32 3.64 17.51 12.95
C THR A 32 4.92 18.10 13.55
N LYS A 33 5.64 17.29 14.31
CA LYS A 33 6.92 17.72 14.92
C LYS A 33 8.00 17.90 13.85
N ASP A 34 8.81 18.92 14.00
CA ASP A 34 9.85 19.29 13.04
C ASP A 34 10.78 18.14 12.67
N TYR A 35 11.20 17.34 13.65
CA TYR A 35 12.08 16.20 13.41
C TYR A 35 11.45 15.10 12.53
N ILE A 36 10.10 15.02 12.45
CA ILE A 36 9.39 14.08 11.55
C ILE A 36 9.59 14.51 10.09
N ILE A 37 9.65 15.80 9.84
CA ILE A 37 9.86 16.37 8.50
C ILE A 37 11.35 16.30 8.16
N SER A 38 12.20 16.81 9.03
CA SER A 38 13.65 16.93 8.79
C SER A 38 14.32 15.59 8.51
N ARG A 39 13.86 14.50 9.13
CA ARG A 39 14.43 13.16 8.89
C ARG A 39 14.12 12.57 7.51
N GLU A 40 13.12 13.10 6.81
CA GLU A 40 12.75 12.65 5.46
C GLU A 40 13.48 13.45 4.37
N ILE A 41 14.15 14.54 4.75
CA ILE A 41 14.89 15.42 3.82
C ILE A 41 16.33 14.93 3.72
N GLN A 42 16.77 14.62 2.50
CA GLN A 42 18.13 14.13 2.21
C GLN A 42 19.12 15.26 1.89
N HIS A 43 18.61 16.43 1.46
CA HIS A 43 19.48 17.59 1.28
C HIS A 43 20.17 17.99 2.58
N HIS A 44 21.44 18.36 2.48
CA HIS A 44 22.20 18.90 3.61
C HIS A 44 22.66 20.32 3.32
N VAL A 45 22.75 21.11 4.38
CA VAL A 45 23.33 22.46 4.31
C VAL A 45 24.79 22.35 3.91
N GLY A 46 25.20 23.17 2.94
CA GLY A 46 26.55 23.18 2.36
C GLY A 46 26.69 22.37 1.08
N GLU A 47 25.68 21.62 0.66
CA GLU A 47 25.68 20.85 -0.58
C GLU A 47 25.12 21.67 -1.76
N PRO A 48 25.49 21.32 -3.01
CA PRO A 48 24.86 21.88 -4.21
C PRO A 48 23.37 21.60 -4.25
N LEU A 49 22.58 22.56 -4.73
CA LEU A 49 21.16 22.37 -4.95
C LEU A 49 20.92 21.34 -6.07
N ASP A 50 20.32 20.21 -5.72
CA ASP A 50 19.84 19.20 -6.65
C ASP A 50 18.30 19.21 -6.69
N SER A 51 17.75 19.61 -7.83
CA SER A 51 16.29 19.67 -8.01
C SER A 51 15.64 18.28 -8.08
N VAL A 52 16.38 17.25 -8.49
CA VAL A 52 15.88 15.88 -8.50
C VAL A 52 15.74 15.39 -7.06
N MET A 53 16.76 15.59 -6.24
CA MET A 53 16.74 15.27 -4.82
C MET A 53 15.63 16.05 -4.09
N ALA A 54 15.40 17.33 -4.42
CA ALA A 54 14.31 18.12 -3.83
C ALA A 54 12.91 17.57 -4.16
N ILE A 55 12.73 17.04 -5.37
CA ILE A 55 11.50 16.35 -5.76
C ILE A 55 11.36 15.02 -4.99
N GLU A 56 12.44 14.30 -4.80
CA GLU A 56 12.42 13.05 -4.02
C GLU A 56 12.13 13.32 -2.53
N ASP A 57 12.71 14.35 -1.93
CA ASP A 57 12.40 14.79 -0.56
C ASP A 57 10.91 15.13 -0.42
N ARG A 58 10.38 15.92 -1.36
CA ARG A 58 8.96 16.23 -1.42
C ARG A 58 8.11 14.95 -1.50
N ASN A 59 8.45 14.00 -2.36
CA ASN A 59 7.70 12.77 -2.52
C ASN A 59 7.76 11.91 -1.26
N ARG A 60 8.90 11.84 -0.55
CA ARG A 60 9.01 11.17 0.74
C ARG A 60 8.09 11.78 1.79
N LEU A 61 8.05 13.11 1.87
CA LEU A 61 7.13 13.80 2.76
C LEU A 61 5.67 13.49 2.44
N ILE A 62 5.26 13.49 1.16
CA ILE A 62 3.91 13.09 0.74
C ILE A 62 3.64 11.63 1.08
N ASN A 63 4.61 10.74 0.91
CA ASN A 63 4.47 9.31 1.20
C ASN A 63 4.29 8.99 2.69
N LEU A 64 4.54 9.94 3.61
CA LEU A 64 4.14 9.80 5.02
C LEU A 64 2.60 9.69 5.18
N GLY A 65 1.82 10.20 4.22
CA GLY A 65 0.35 10.11 4.22
C GLY A 65 -0.33 10.98 5.27
N ILE A 66 0.38 11.96 5.83
CA ILE A 66 -0.12 12.92 6.85
C ILE A 66 -0.22 14.34 6.32
N PHE A 67 0.26 14.58 5.10
CA PHE A 67 0.20 15.87 4.44
C PHE A 67 -0.76 15.81 3.25
N ALA A 68 -1.55 16.88 3.09
CA ALA A 68 -2.44 17.04 1.94
C ALA A 68 -1.64 17.47 0.70
N ASP A 69 -0.61 18.31 0.89
CA ASP A 69 0.31 18.69 -0.17
C ASP A 69 1.67 19.08 0.42
N VAL A 70 2.71 18.98 -0.40
CA VAL A 70 4.06 19.47 -0.10
C VAL A 70 4.63 20.09 -1.36
N ASN A 71 5.06 21.32 -1.28
CA ASN A 71 5.75 22.02 -2.34
C ASN A 71 7.15 22.40 -1.90
N TRP A 72 8.07 22.52 -2.83
CA TRP A 72 9.41 23.01 -2.55
C TRP A 72 9.78 24.17 -3.45
N ARG A 73 10.64 25.05 -2.96
CA ARG A 73 11.22 26.15 -3.73
C ARG A 73 12.60 26.51 -3.23
N ALA A 74 13.45 26.93 -4.15
CA ALA A 74 14.75 27.48 -3.85
C ALA A 74 14.65 29.02 -3.88
N ILE A 75 14.93 29.65 -2.76
CA ILE A 75 14.89 31.11 -2.61
C ILE A 75 16.34 31.65 -2.63
N PRO A 76 16.75 32.41 -3.63
CA PRO A 76 18.09 33.01 -3.67
C PRO A 76 18.31 33.92 -2.45
N LEU A 77 19.41 33.72 -1.76
CA LEU A 77 19.87 34.60 -0.69
C LEU A 77 20.94 35.55 -1.19
N ASP A 78 21.78 35.06 -2.10
CA ASP A 78 22.79 35.83 -2.83
C ASP A 78 23.12 35.12 -4.17
N ASN A 79 24.22 35.51 -4.83
CA ASN A 79 24.60 34.96 -6.13
C ASN A 79 25.03 33.49 -6.09
N LYS A 80 25.30 32.89 -4.91
CA LYS A 80 25.80 31.53 -4.75
C LYS A 80 24.93 30.69 -3.82
N ASN A 81 24.22 31.33 -2.91
CA ASN A 81 23.53 30.68 -1.82
C ASN A 81 22.03 30.72 -2.00
N VAL A 82 21.39 29.62 -1.72
CA VAL A 82 19.93 29.48 -1.73
C VAL A 82 19.42 28.90 -0.41
N ARG A 83 18.24 29.34 -0.03
CA ARG A 83 17.41 28.68 0.98
C ARG A 83 16.50 27.67 0.29
N LEU A 84 16.57 26.43 0.71
CA LEU A 84 15.61 25.39 0.29
C LEU A 84 14.43 25.39 1.26
N GLU A 85 13.25 25.73 0.76
CA GLU A 85 12.04 25.85 1.54
C GLU A 85 11.02 24.79 1.12
N TYR A 86 10.50 24.00 2.10
CA TYR A 86 9.39 23.07 1.93
C TYR A 86 8.13 23.68 2.54
N GLU A 87 7.13 23.95 1.71
CA GLU A 87 5.79 24.37 2.14
C GLU A 87 4.91 23.16 2.32
N ILE A 88 4.43 22.98 3.53
CA ILE A 88 3.68 21.80 3.94
C ILE A 88 2.23 22.20 4.22
N LEU A 89 1.31 21.52 3.58
CA LEU A 89 -0.11 21.58 3.90
C LEU A 89 -0.48 20.33 4.69
N GLU A 90 -0.65 20.48 6.01
CA GLU A 90 -1.11 19.38 6.85
C GLU A 90 -2.56 19.03 6.54
N ASN A 91 -2.89 17.75 6.62
CA ASN A 91 -4.26 17.26 6.49
C ASN A 91 -5.02 17.52 7.80
N THR A 92 -5.37 18.79 8.08
CA THR A 92 -5.83 19.24 9.42
C THR A 92 -7.34 19.39 9.56
N LYS A 93 -8.12 19.29 8.50
CA LYS A 93 -9.49 19.83 8.50
C LYS A 93 -10.60 18.84 8.83
N PHE A 94 -10.34 17.53 8.89
CA PHE A 94 -11.36 16.60 9.34
C PHE A 94 -11.20 16.36 10.85
N TYR A 95 -12.11 16.85 11.69
CA TYR A 95 -12.05 16.79 13.15
C TYR A 95 -10.70 17.24 13.76
N GLY A 96 -10.17 18.35 13.26
CA GLY A 96 -8.87 18.87 13.68
C GLY A 96 -7.68 18.09 13.11
N GLY A 97 -7.84 17.39 11.96
CA GLY A 97 -6.78 16.71 11.22
C GLY A 97 -6.19 15.47 11.85
N ARG A 98 -6.75 15.03 12.97
CA ARG A 98 -6.21 13.92 13.75
C ARG A 98 -7.03 12.64 13.63
N PHE A 99 -8.31 12.76 13.35
CA PHE A 99 -9.24 11.64 13.33
C PHE A 99 -9.85 11.47 11.95
N PHE A 100 -9.76 10.27 11.42
CA PHE A 100 -10.46 9.83 10.21
C PHE A 100 -11.36 8.67 10.60
N GLY A 101 -12.63 8.79 10.30
CA GLY A 101 -13.56 7.71 10.58
C GLY A 101 -15.01 8.18 10.52
N GLY A 102 -15.89 7.23 10.66
CA GLY A 102 -17.31 7.50 10.62
C GLY A 102 -18.13 6.22 10.71
N PRO A 103 -19.46 6.36 10.60
CA PRO A 103 -20.35 5.22 10.50
C PRO A 103 -20.08 4.43 9.21
N SER A 104 -20.18 3.12 9.29
CA SER A 104 -19.96 2.20 8.18
C SER A 104 -21.10 1.18 8.14
N PRO A 105 -22.28 1.53 7.60
CA PRO A 105 -23.32 0.55 7.35
C PRO A 105 -22.87 -0.36 6.21
N SER A 106 -23.18 -1.64 6.31
CA SER A 106 -22.88 -2.65 5.30
C SER A 106 -24.07 -3.59 5.17
N TYR A 107 -24.33 -4.03 3.97
CA TYR A 107 -25.33 -5.05 3.65
C TYR A 107 -24.68 -6.21 2.94
N ASP A 108 -24.98 -7.39 3.35
CA ASP A 108 -24.57 -8.63 2.75
C ASP A 108 -25.83 -9.47 2.40
N GLU A 109 -25.87 -10.09 1.24
CA GLU A 109 -27.07 -10.78 0.77
C GLU A 109 -27.44 -12.00 1.63
N GLU A 110 -26.45 -12.63 2.27
CA GLU A 110 -26.66 -13.83 3.10
C GLU A 110 -26.92 -13.47 4.56
N THR A 111 -26.18 -12.49 5.10
CA THR A 111 -26.22 -12.15 6.52
C THR A 111 -26.99 -10.88 6.86
N GLY A 112 -27.41 -10.13 5.84
CA GLY A 112 -28.20 -8.91 6.01
C GLY A 112 -27.38 -7.68 6.44
N TRP A 113 -28.03 -6.76 7.13
CA TRP A 113 -27.46 -5.51 7.56
C TRP A 113 -26.47 -5.64 8.70
N SER A 114 -25.39 -4.91 8.60
CA SER A 114 -24.42 -4.67 9.67
C SER A 114 -24.25 -3.17 9.87
N PHE A 115 -24.19 -2.75 11.12
CA PHE A 115 -24.03 -1.36 11.51
C PHE A 115 -22.85 -1.21 12.47
N GLY A 116 -22.05 -0.20 12.23
CA GLY A 116 -20.89 0.06 13.05
C GLY A 116 -20.19 1.32 12.63
N GLY A 117 -18.98 1.41 13.03
CA GLY A 117 -18.09 2.50 12.63
C GLY A 117 -16.69 2.24 13.11
N GLY A 118 -15.79 2.99 12.55
CA GLY A 118 -14.40 2.92 12.94
C GLY A 118 -13.68 4.21 12.59
N GLY A 119 -12.49 4.33 13.12
CA GLY A 119 -11.65 5.46 12.80
C GLY A 119 -10.22 5.27 13.28
N ALA A 120 -9.38 6.16 12.84
CA ALA A 120 -7.99 6.21 13.21
C ALA A 120 -7.55 7.64 13.48
N PHE A 121 -6.77 7.80 14.51
CA PHE A 121 -5.93 8.98 14.70
C PHE A 121 -4.68 8.79 13.87
N LYS A 122 -4.59 9.48 12.75
CA LYS A 122 -3.35 9.60 11.98
C LYS A 122 -2.51 10.73 12.59
N ASN A 123 -1.20 10.60 12.49
CA ASN A 123 -0.28 11.58 13.07
C ASN A 123 -0.53 11.83 14.58
N PHE A 124 -0.86 10.76 15.30
CA PHE A 124 -1.11 10.84 16.74
C PHE A 124 0.09 11.49 17.44
N ARG A 125 -0.18 12.48 18.29
CA ARG A 125 0.85 13.30 18.97
C ARG A 125 1.81 14.06 18.03
N GLY A 126 1.51 14.19 16.72
CA GLY A 126 2.39 14.83 15.74
C GLY A 126 3.65 14.02 15.38
N ARG A 127 3.64 12.70 15.62
CA ARG A 127 4.80 11.81 15.46
C ARG A 127 4.66 10.81 14.31
N ASN A 128 3.69 11.02 13.42
CA ASN A 128 3.31 10.06 12.38
C ASN A 128 2.87 8.70 12.94
N GLU A 129 2.49 8.65 14.21
CA GLU A 129 1.91 7.47 14.83
C GLU A 129 0.45 7.32 14.40
N GLN A 130 -0.04 6.09 14.31
CA GLN A 130 -1.44 5.80 14.00
C GLN A 130 -2.04 4.94 15.09
N LEU A 131 -3.20 5.36 15.60
CA LEU A 131 -4.00 4.59 16.52
C LEU A 131 -5.40 4.48 15.93
N GLY A 132 -5.84 3.27 15.63
CA GLY A 132 -7.12 3.02 15.00
C GLY A 132 -7.93 1.98 15.73
N GLY A 133 -9.23 2.00 15.48
CA GLY A 133 -10.13 0.97 15.99
C GLY A 133 -11.51 1.10 15.36
N GLY A 134 -12.29 0.03 15.50
CA GLY A 134 -13.64 0.00 14.97
C GLY A 134 -14.41 -1.21 15.48
N PHE A 135 -15.72 -1.13 15.27
CA PHE A 135 -16.63 -2.23 15.53
C PHE A 135 -17.72 -2.28 14.46
N MET A 136 -18.30 -3.44 14.29
CA MET A 136 -19.47 -3.69 13.44
C MET A 136 -20.33 -4.76 14.09
N LEU A 137 -21.63 -4.60 14.06
CA LEU A 137 -22.60 -5.51 14.67
C LEU A 137 -23.75 -5.77 13.69
N GLY A 138 -24.30 -6.97 13.71
CA GLY A 138 -25.36 -7.41 12.82
C GLY A 138 -24.97 -8.66 12.04
N GLY A 139 -25.18 -8.69 10.76
CA GLY A 139 -24.78 -9.83 9.90
C GLY A 139 -23.28 -10.15 9.95
N ARG A 140 -22.46 -9.13 10.20
CA ARG A 140 -21.03 -9.27 10.49
C ARG A 140 -20.71 -8.61 11.82
N ASN A 141 -20.06 -9.34 12.74
CA ASN A 141 -19.63 -8.81 14.02
C ASN A 141 -18.11 -8.70 14.03
N THR A 142 -17.60 -7.49 14.11
CA THR A 142 -16.16 -7.20 14.08
C THR A 142 -15.81 -6.21 15.17
N PHE A 143 -14.68 -6.42 15.79
CA PHE A 143 -14.03 -5.48 16.69
C PHE A 143 -12.53 -5.51 16.42
N GLY A 144 -11.88 -4.35 16.45
CA GLY A 144 -10.43 -4.29 16.29
C GLY A 144 -9.84 -3.00 16.81
N ILE A 145 -8.61 -3.09 17.28
CA ILE A 145 -7.75 -1.97 17.66
C ILE A 145 -6.39 -2.20 17.04
N SER A 146 -5.82 -1.16 16.46
CA SER A 146 -4.49 -1.18 15.84
C SER A 146 -3.64 0.01 16.26
N TYR A 147 -2.37 -0.23 16.47
CA TYR A 147 -1.36 0.80 16.70
C TYR A 147 -0.22 0.61 15.71
N PHE A 148 0.24 1.68 15.13
CA PHE A 148 1.41 1.70 14.27
C PHE A 148 2.27 2.92 14.57
N ASN A 149 3.56 2.68 14.80
CA ASN A 149 4.58 3.72 14.91
C ASN A 149 5.68 3.41 13.91
N PRO A 150 5.87 4.23 12.87
CA PRO A 150 6.89 3.97 11.84
C PRO A 150 8.30 4.16 12.36
N TRP A 151 8.47 4.86 13.49
CA TRP A 151 9.78 5.18 14.06
C TRP A 151 9.72 5.29 15.58
N ILE A 152 9.66 4.15 16.26
CA ILE A 152 9.53 4.11 17.72
C ILE A 152 10.84 4.45 18.43
N THR A 153 11.98 4.07 17.85
CA THR A 153 13.31 4.33 18.40
C THR A 153 14.37 4.36 17.30
N GLY A 154 15.45 5.13 17.54
CA GLY A 154 16.68 5.15 16.74
C GLY A 154 16.49 5.15 15.24
N ASP A 155 17.27 4.33 14.54
CA ASP A 155 17.30 4.24 13.09
C ASP A 155 16.06 3.59 12.48
N HIS A 156 14.96 4.34 12.29
CA HIS A 156 13.78 3.88 11.55
C HIS A 156 13.20 2.52 12.03
N VAL A 157 13.21 2.26 13.34
CA VAL A 157 12.59 1.05 13.88
C VAL A 157 11.09 1.28 14.03
N SER A 158 10.28 0.49 13.32
CA SER A 158 8.82 0.57 13.36
C SER A 158 8.22 -0.50 14.27
N LEU A 159 7.07 -0.18 14.88
CA LEU A 159 6.27 -1.11 15.67
C LEU A 159 4.83 -1.12 15.14
N LYS A 160 4.28 -2.31 14.94
CA LYS A 160 2.85 -2.53 14.66
C LYS A 160 2.30 -3.50 15.69
N ALA A 161 1.18 -3.15 16.30
CA ALA A 161 0.40 -4.03 17.15
C ALA A 161 -1.07 -3.98 16.72
N ASN A 162 -1.72 -5.15 16.69
CA ASN A 162 -3.12 -5.28 16.29
C ASN A 162 -3.81 -6.35 17.13
N VAL A 163 -5.05 -6.07 17.53
CA VAL A 163 -5.94 -7.06 18.15
C VAL A 163 -7.28 -6.96 17.43
N ALA A 164 -7.79 -8.09 16.95
CA ALA A 164 -9.05 -8.12 16.24
C ALA A 164 -9.86 -9.37 16.59
N LYS A 165 -11.18 -9.21 16.54
CA LYS A 165 -12.16 -10.27 16.51
C LYS A 165 -13.09 -10.01 15.32
N VAL A 166 -13.21 -11.01 14.43
CA VAL A 166 -14.07 -10.93 13.25
C VAL A 166 -14.97 -12.14 13.25
N MET A 167 -16.27 -11.93 13.07
CA MET A 167 -17.26 -13.00 12.89
C MET A 167 -17.98 -12.72 11.57
N PHE A 168 -18.04 -13.72 10.71
CA PHE A 168 -18.72 -13.61 9.42
C PHE A 168 -19.18 -14.98 8.96
N HIS A 169 -20.19 -15.02 8.08
CA HIS A 169 -20.54 -16.23 7.38
C HIS A 169 -19.51 -16.55 6.30
N HIS A 170 -19.07 -17.82 6.21
CA HIS A 170 -18.08 -18.17 5.20
C HIS A 170 -18.71 -18.07 3.80
N PRO A 171 -18.09 -17.35 2.85
CA PRO A 171 -18.75 -16.96 1.60
C PRO A 171 -19.14 -18.13 0.68
N TYR A 172 -18.56 -19.30 0.86
CA TYR A 172 -18.84 -20.48 0.00
C TYR A 172 -18.95 -21.82 0.75
N MET A 173 -18.88 -21.79 2.08
CA MET A 173 -19.09 -22.97 2.93
C MET A 173 -20.16 -22.68 3.97
N PRO A 174 -20.95 -23.69 4.39
CA PRO A 174 -22.04 -23.49 5.36
C PRO A 174 -21.52 -23.40 6.80
N TYR A 175 -20.64 -22.44 7.07
CA TYR A 175 -20.05 -22.23 8.38
C TYR A 175 -20.03 -20.75 8.74
N ASP A 176 -20.28 -20.47 10.02
CA ASP A 176 -19.88 -19.20 10.62
C ASP A 176 -18.43 -19.27 11.08
N VAL A 177 -17.67 -18.28 10.74
CA VAL A 177 -16.25 -18.16 11.10
C VAL A 177 -16.09 -17.10 12.19
N GLU A 178 -15.48 -17.49 13.31
CA GLU A 178 -15.03 -16.56 14.34
C GLU A 178 -13.50 -16.57 14.37
N LEU A 179 -12.89 -15.49 13.95
CA LEU A 179 -11.44 -15.28 13.96
C LEU A 179 -11.05 -14.28 15.05
N ARG A 180 -10.13 -14.66 15.91
CA ARG A 180 -9.51 -13.79 16.92
C ARG A 180 -8.00 -13.75 16.68
N THR A 181 -7.45 -12.56 16.58
CA THR A 181 -6.03 -12.38 16.29
C THR A 181 -5.40 -11.36 17.22
N MET A 182 -4.14 -11.60 17.55
CA MET A 182 -3.25 -10.67 18.20
C MET A 182 -1.91 -10.68 17.46
N GLU A 183 -1.55 -9.57 16.86
CA GLU A 183 -0.34 -9.42 16.03
C GLU A 183 0.62 -8.41 16.66
N LEU A 184 1.91 -8.73 16.64
CA LEU A 184 2.99 -7.83 16.98
C LEU A 184 4.10 -7.93 15.94
N ASN A 185 4.49 -6.80 15.35
CA ASN A 185 5.55 -6.71 14.36
C ASN A 185 6.54 -5.60 14.69
N VAL A 186 7.82 -5.89 14.55
CA VAL A 186 8.90 -4.92 14.60
C VAL A 186 9.61 -4.92 13.26
N GLY A 187 9.79 -3.74 12.69
CA GLY A 187 10.47 -3.56 11.42
C GLY A 187 11.58 -2.53 11.50
N ARG A 188 12.51 -2.59 10.56
CA ARG A 188 13.57 -1.61 10.40
C ARG A 188 13.68 -1.20 8.93
N PHE A 189 13.86 0.09 8.69
CA PHE A 189 14.25 0.60 7.39
C PHE A 189 15.78 0.59 7.24
N PHE A 190 16.25 0.28 6.05
CA PHE A 190 17.64 0.34 5.62
C PHE A 190 17.72 1.32 4.46
N GLY A 191 18.02 2.57 4.78
CA GLY A 191 17.77 3.69 3.89
C GLY A 191 16.26 3.96 3.75
N TYR A 192 15.84 4.57 2.63
CA TYR A 192 14.45 4.97 2.42
C TYR A 192 13.61 3.91 1.68
N GLU A 193 14.26 3.01 0.96
CA GLU A 193 13.63 2.10 0.03
C GLU A 193 13.42 0.68 0.57
N LYS A 194 14.27 0.25 1.50
CA LYS A 194 14.31 -1.13 1.99
C LYS A 194 13.77 -1.21 3.39
N LYS A 195 12.90 -2.18 3.64
CA LYS A 195 12.39 -2.49 4.98
C LYS A 195 12.36 -3.98 5.20
N ALA A 196 12.87 -4.44 6.34
CA ALA A 196 12.62 -5.78 6.84
C ALA A 196 11.80 -5.71 8.14
N ALA A 197 10.96 -6.69 8.35
CA ALA A 197 10.20 -6.81 9.59
C ALA A 197 10.07 -8.27 10.00
N ILE A 198 10.03 -8.49 11.32
CA ILE A 198 9.75 -9.76 11.95
C ILE A 198 8.64 -9.57 12.98
N GLY A 199 7.87 -10.60 13.23
CA GLY A 199 6.81 -10.54 14.20
C GLY A 199 6.16 -11.89 14.42
N PHE A 200 5.04 -11.87 15.09
CA PHE A 200 4.19 -13.03 15.28
C PHE A 200 2.72 -12.63 15.36
N GLU A 201 1.88 -13.60 15.09
CA GLU A 201 0.45 -13.53 15.32
C GLU A 201 0.01 -14.75 16.17
N ILE A 202 -0.90 -14.53 17.09
CA ILE A 202 -1.65 -15.57 17.78
C ILE A 202 -3.04 -15.57 17.17
N GLU A 203 -3.43 -16.70 16.59
CA GLU A 203 -4.71 -16.87 15.91
C GLU A 203 -5.55 -17.91 16.65
N ALA A 204 -6.84 -17.62 16.85
CA ALA A 204 -7.83 -18.61 17.24
C ALA A 204 -9.00 -18.50 16.25
N MET A 205 -9.30 -19.61 15.59
CA MET A 205 -10.28 -19.69 14.52
C MET A 205 -11.29 -20.77 14.81
N ASP A 206 -12.56 -20.42 14.89
CA ASP A 206 -13.67 -21.33 15.10
C ASP A 206 -14.53 -21.35 13.84
N PHE A 207 -14.76 -22.53 13.27
CA PHE A 207 -15.74 -22.79 12.21
C PHE A 207 -16.95 -23.46 12.85
N LYS A 208 -18.11 -22.85 12.75
CA LYS A 208 -19.37 -23.31 13.37
C LYS A 208 -20.39 -23.59 12.29
N GLY A 209 -20.70 -24.87 12.06
CA GLY A 209 -21.83 -25.34 11.26
C GLY A 209 -23.00 -25.75 12.16
N ASP A 210 -24.09 -26.23 11.56
CA ASP A 210 -25.34 -26.60 12.26
C ASP A 210 -25.12 -27.59 13.42
N SER A 211 -24.25 -28.57 13.21
CA SER A 211 -23.99 -29.62 14.21
C SER A 211 -22.50 -29.83 14.49
N THR A 212 -21.64 -29.02 13.91
CA THR A 212 -20.19 -29.19 13.99
C THR A 212 -19.51 -27.92 14.42
N LYS A 213 -18.50 -28.07 15.25
CA LYS A 213 -17.59 -26.98 15.60
C LYS A 213 -16.15 -27.47 15.45
N ILE A 214 -15.39 -26.80 14.62
CA ILE A 214 -13.96 -27.04 14.42
C ILE A 214 -13.22 -25.80 14.93
N SER A 215 -12.22 -26.00 15.78
CA SER A 215 -11.46 -24.91 16.40
C SER A 215 -9.98 -25.13 16.17
N TYR A 216 -9.30 -24.15 15.61
CA TYR A 216 -7.87 -24.12 15.40
C TYR A 216 -7.22 -23.01 16.22
N GLN A 217 -6.02 -23.25 16.71
CA GLN A 217 -5.21 -22.28 17.40
C GLN A 217 -3.79 -22.33 16.87
N TYR A 218 -3.26 -21.18 16.45
CA TYR A 218 -1.94 -21.08 15.88
C TYR A 218 -1.10 -20.03 16.58
N PHE A 219 0.19 -20.36 16.72
CA PHE A 219 1.26 -19.38 16.85
C PHE A 219 1.89 -19.19 15.48
N ALA A 220 1.89 -17.98 14.96
CA ALA A 220 2.29 -17.70 13.58
C ALA A 220 3.46 -16.72 13.54
N PRO A 221 4.72 -17.15 13.72
CA PRO A 221 5.88 -16.30 13.46
C PRO A 221 5.89 -15.87 11.99
N MET A 222 6.28 -14.62 11.75
CA MET A 222 6.25 -14.03 10.42
C MET A 222 7.48 -13.16 10.16
N GLY A 223 7.82 -13.04 8.89
CA GLY A 223 8.87 -12.17 8.41
C GLY A 223 8.49 -11.53 7.09
N SER A 224 8.97 -10.33 6.84
CA SER A 224 8.77 -9.66 5.56
C SER A 224 9.95 -8.81 5.14
N PHE A 225 10.09 -8.65 3.83
CA PHE A 225 11.05 -7.75 3.21
C PHE A 225 10.35 -6.94 2.13
N HIS A 226 10.61 -5.63 2.11
CA HIS A 226 10.11 -4.70 1.11
C HIS A 226 11.26 -3.92 0.49
N TYR A 227 11.22 -3.76 -0.83
CA TYR A 227 12.01 -2.80 -1.59
C TYR A 227 11.04 -1.96 -2.41
N ASP A 228 10.99 -0.66 -2.18
CA ASP A 228 9.99 0.23 -2.75
C ASP A 228 10.65 1.53 -3.23
N THR A 229 10.74 1.68 -4.54
CA THR A 229 11.29 2.88 -5.21
C THR A 229 10.20 3.69 -5.92
N ARG A 230 8.93 3.43 -5.60
CA ARG A 230 7.82 4.16 -6.22
C ARG A 230 7.87 5.63 -5.81
N ASP A 231 7.66 6.51 -6.78
CA ASP A 231 7.62 7.95 -6.56
C ASP A 231 6.52 8.36 -5.55
N LEU A 232 5.30 7.85 -5.73
CA LEU A 232 4.16 8.04 -4.83
C LEU A 232 3.51 6.69 -4.52
N TYR A 233 3.31 6.37 -3.24
CA TYR A 233 2.75 5.07 -2.84
C TYR A 233 1.28 4.93 -3.21
N ALA A 234 0.50 6.01 -3.11
CA ALA A 234 -0.94 5.98 -3.38
C ALA A 234 -1.26 5.86 -4.87
N ASN A 235 -0.54 6.58 -5.74
CA ASN A 235 -0.72 6.53 -7.19
C ASN A 235 0.60 6.66 -7.91
N PRO A 236 1.38 5.60 -7.97
CA PRO A 236 2.72 5.62 -8.54
C PRO A 236 2.69 5.86 -10.05
N THR A 237 3.62 6.70 -10.51
CA THR A 237 3.84 6.95 -11.93
C THR A 237 5.13 6.29 -12.44
N MET A 238 6.07 6.00 -11.54
CA MET A 238 7.33 5.34 -11.84
C MET A 238 7.87 4.60 -10.62
N GLY A 239 8.80 3.68 -10.85
CA GLY A 239 9.45 2.89 -9.80
C GLY A 239 8.92 1.47 -9.69
N VAL A 240 9.41 0.76 -8.70
CA VAL A 240 9.10 -0.65 -8.45
C VAL A 240 8.75 -0.90 -6.99
N LEU A 241 7.88 -1.87 -6.76
CA LEU A 241 7.67 -2.48 -5.46
C LEU A 241 8.00 -3.96 -5.55
N PHE A 242 8.87 -4.42 -4.66
CA PHE A 242 9.17 -5.82 -4.42
C PHE A 242 8.85 -6.12 -2.96
N LYS A 243 7.90 -7.01 -2.71
CA LYS A 243 7.50 -7.40 -1.36
C LYS A 243 7.47 -8.91 -1.23
N GLN A 244 8.08 -9.41 -0.18
CA GLN A 244 8.02 -10.80 0.27
C GLN A 244 7.49 -10.83 1.68
N ALA A 245 6.63 -11.79 1.99
CA ALA A 245 6.20 -12.06 3.36
C ALA A 245 6.03 -13.57 3.57
N PHE A 246 6.43 -14.02 4.74
CA PHE A 246 6.41 -15.42 5.14
C PHE A 246 5.68 -15.52 6.47
N VAL A 247 4.80 -16.48 6.59
CA VAL A 247 4.08 -16.81 7.82
C VAL A 247 4.16 -18.31 8.03
N SER A 248 4.60 -18.75 9.18
CA SER A 248 4.61 -20.17 9.55
C SER A 248 3.57 -20.37 10.66
N ARG A 249 2.43 -20.99 10.34
CA ARG A 249 1.41 -21.32 11.33
C ARG A 249 1.75 -22.63 12.02
N LEU A 250 2.01 -22.56 13.31
CA LEU A 250 2.30 -23.72 14.17
C LEU A 250 1.06 -24.03 15.00
N ASP A 251 0.50 -25.21 14.82
CA ASP A 251 -0.70 -25.63 15.53
C ASP A 251 -0.41 -25.79 17.04
N LEU A 252 -1.24 -25.15 17.87
CA LEU A 252 -1.09 -25.15 19.33
C LEU A 252 -1.98 -26.18 20.04
N ASN A 253 -3.02 -26.68 19.36
CA ASN A 253 -4.02 -27.56 19.97
C ASN A 253 -4.08 -28.98 19.38
N GLY A 254 -3.17 -29.31 18.47
CA GLY A 254 -3.05 -30.64 17.87
C GLY A 254 -4.25 -31.02 16.95
N LYS A 255 -4.97 -30.02 16.44
CA LYS A 255 -6.19 -30.24 15.63
C LYS A 255 -6.00 -29.94 14.15
N SER A 256 -4.86 -29.41 13.77
CA SER A 256 -4.54 -29.08 12.40
C SER A 256 -3.09 -29.43 12.06
N GLU A 257 -2.75 -29.30 10.79
CA GLU A 257 -1.38 -29.40 10.31
C GLU A 257 -0.70 -28.03 10.42
N ASN A 258 0.62 -28.03 10.66
CA ASN A 258 1.42 -26.85 10.50
C ASN A 258 1.44 -26.45 9.04
N ASN A 259 1.39 -25.13 8.77
CA ASN A 259 1.47 -24.64 7.41
C ASN A 259 2.43 -23.48 7.26
N PHE A 260 2.93 -23.32 6.05
CA PHE A 260 3.81 -22.22 5.66
C PHE A 260 3.16 -21.45 4.52
N ILE A 261 2.99 -20.17 4.73
CA ILE A 261 2.40 -19.26 3.75
C ILE A 261 3.48 -18.32 3.22
N TRP A 262 3.59 -18.25 1.90
CA TRP A 262 4.49 -17.34 1.20
C TRP A 262 3.69 -16.39 0.32
N PHE A 263 3.73 -15.11 0.68
CA PHE A 263 3.16 -14.04 -0.10
C PHE A 263 4.23 -13.31 -0.89
N GLN A 264 3.95 -13.06 -2.16
CA GLN A 264 4.79 -12.24 -3.02
C GLN A 264 3.93 -11.14 -3.65
N SER A 265 4.49 -9.94 -3.77
CA SER A 265 3.86 -8.85 -4.50
C SER A 265 4.93 -8.03 -5.20
N TYR A 266 4.84 -7.96 -6.52
CA TYR A 266 5.69 -7.16 -7.37
C TYR A 266 4.84 -6.16 -8.11
N SER A 267 5.33 -4.93 -8.25
CA SER A 267 4.71 -3.93 -9.11
C SER A 267 5.78 -3.12 -9.79
N PHE A 268 5.53 -2.76 -11.03
CA PHE A 268 6.41 -1.95 -11.85
C PHE A 268 5.59 -0.86 -12.50
N TYR A 269 6.11 0.36 -12.47
CA TYR A 269 5.49 1.54 -13.06
C TYR A 269 6.49 2.26 -13.94
N LYS A 270 6.05 2.62 -15.13
CA LYS A 270 6.85 3.38 -16.08
C LYS A 270 6.03 4.48 -16.72
N ARG A 271 6.50 5.69 -16.57
CA ARG A 271 5.97 6.85 -17.28
C ARG A 271 6.32 6.77 -18.75
N LEU A 272 5.35 6.95 -19.63
CA LEU A 272 5.49 6.93 -21.08
C LEU A 272 5.37 8.34 -21.63
N GLY A 273 6.32 8.72 -22.48
CA GLY A 273 6.35 10.04 -23.13
C GLY A 273 6.89 11.17 -22.23
N ARG A 274 6.80 12.39 -22.76
CA ARG A 274 7.21 13.61 -22.03
C ARG A 274 6.16 14.03 -21.01
N LEU A 275 6.60 14.72 -19.97
CA LEU A 275 5.75 15.25 -18.90
C LEU A 275 5.07 16.55 -19.36
N GLU A 276 4.20 16.48 -20.36
CA GLU A 276 3.42 17.62 -20.76
C GLU A 276 2.24 17.82 -19.79
N ASN A 277 2.17 18.97 -19.18
CA ASN A 277 1.05 19.41 -18.32
C ASN A 277 0.74 18.50 -17.13
N ASN A 278 1.73 17.78 -16.56
CA ASN A 278 1.54 16.83 -15.47
C ASN A 278 0.50 15.72 -15.74
N LYS A 279 0.28 15.37 -16.99
CA LYS A 279 -0.70 14.37 -17.43
C LYS A 279 -0.02 13.18 -18.15
N PRO A 280 0.84 12.43 -17.49
CA PRO A 280 1.55 11.32 -18.13
C PRO A 280 0.65 10.17 -18.50
N TRP A 281 1.08 9.39 -19.50
CA TRP A 281 0.71 7.99 -19.64
C TRP A 281 1.59 7.14 -18.73
N ILE A 282 1.02 6.09 -18.13
CA ILE A 282 1.71 5.21 -17.20
C ILE A 282 1.43 3.78 -17.61
N LEU A 283 2.48 3.01 -17.86
CA LEU A 283 2.40 1.57 -17.94
C LEU A 283 2.60 1.01 -16.53
N ALA A 284 1.63 0.26 -16.04
CA ALA A 284 1.68 -0.43 -14.76
C ALA A 284 1.58 -1.93 -14.96
N TRP A 285 2.43 -2.68 -14.28
CA TRP A 285 2.37 -4.13 -14.18
C TRP A 285 2.39 -4.54 -12.72
N GLY A 286 1.55 -5.51 -12.38
CA GLY A 286 1.48 -6.09 -11.05
C GLY A 286 1.47 -7.61 -11.10
N PHE A 287 2.12 -8.23 -10.13
CA PHE A 287 2.14 -9.68 -9.93
C PHE A 287 2.01 -9.99 -8.45
N LYS A 288 1.13 -10.92 -8.10
CA LYS A 288 0.96 -11.36 -6.71
C LYS A 288 0.79 -12.86 -6.65
N THR A 289 1.33 -13.45 -5.60
CA THR A 289 1.11 -14.86 -5.27
C THR A 289 0.73 -15.03 -3.82
N HIS A 290 -0.05 -16.07 -3.55
CA HIS A 290 -0.31 -16.62 -2.23
C HIS A 290 -0.10 -18.13 -2.33
N MET A 291 0.96 -18.63 -1.72
CA MET A 291 1.32 -20.03 -1.71
C MET A 291 1.17 -20.54 -0.28
N ASN A 292 0.30 -21.54 -0.07
CA ASN A 292 0.07 -22.14 1.24
C ASN A 292 0.50 -23.62 1.20
N PHE A 293 1.57 -23.93 1.90
CA PHE A 293 2.18 -25.26 1.94
C PHE A 293 1.87 -25.94 3.27
N GLY A 294 1.65 -27.24 3.24
CA GLY A 294 1.51 -28.07 4.44
C GLY A 294 0.06 -28.32 4.88
N ILE A 295 -0.92 -27.53 4.41
CA ILE A 295 -2.32 -27.71 4.77
C ILE A 295 -3.14 -28.21 3.58
N LYS A 296 -4.07 -29.11 3.87
CA LYS A 296 -5.03 -29.65 2.89
C LYS A 296 -6.48 -29.44 3.30
N ASP A 297 -6.69 -28.80 4.44
CA ASP A 297 -8.02 -28.52 4.94
C ASP A 297 -8.69 -27.43 4.10
N GLN A 298 -9.84 -27.74 3.53
CA GLN A 298 -10.61 -26.85 2.65
C GLN A 298 -10.98 -25.51 3.27
N HIS A 299 -11.07 -25.42 4.60
CA HIS A 299 -11.34 -24.13 5.30
C HIS A 299 -10.26 -23.07 5.07
N PHE A 300 -9.08 -23.46 4.61
CA PHE A 300 -7.96 -22.55 4.30
C PHE A 300 -7.75 -22.32 2.81
N MET A 301 -8.66 -22.77 1.96
CA MET A 301 -8.60 -22.45 0.53
C MET A 301 -8.91 -20.97 0.31
N ALA A 302 -8.14 -20.37 -0.59
CA ALA A 302 -8.44 -19.05 -1.13
C ALA A 302 -9.27 -19.18 -2.41
N SER A 303 -10.04 -18.14 -2.71
CA SER A 303 -10.81 -18.06 -3.95
C SER A 303 -10.23 -17.06 -4.94
N MET A 304 -10.58 -17.21 -6.21
CA MET A 304 -10.18 -16.31 -7.30
C MET A 304 -11.43 -15.72 -7.96
N GLY A 305 -11.44 -14.42 -8.13
CA GLY A 305 -12.56 -13.60 -8.61
C GLY A 305 -12.69 -12.37 -7.72
N GLU A 306 -13.46 -11.36 -8.05
CA GLU A 306 -13.61 -10.07 -7.40
C GLU A 306 -12.60 -8.99 -7.84
N SER A 307 -12.90 -7.74 -7.47
CA SER A 307 -12.08 -6.58 -7.81
C SER A 307 -10.65 -6.62 -7.23
N GLY A 308 -10.46 -7.33 -6.10
CA GLY A 308 -9.16 -7.49 -5.45
C GLY A 308 -8.27 -8.56 -6.09
N SER A 309 -8.83 -9.45 -6.91
CA SER A 309 -8.09 -10.52 -7.60
C SER A 309 -8.12 -10.40 -9.11
N VAL A 310 -9.17 -10.80 -9.79
CA VAL A 310 -9.36 -10.66 -11.23
C VAL A 310 -10.65 -9.90 -11.49
N ARG A 311 -10.52 -8.66 -11.92
CA ARG A 311 -11.64 -7.74 -12.15
C ARG A 311 -12.57 -8.27 -13.26
N GLY A 312 -13.87 -8.01 -13.13
CA GLY A 312 -14.89 -8.52 -14.04
C GLY A 312 -15.47 -9.88 -13.65
N TRP A 313 -14.91 -10.53 -12.63
CA TRP A 313 -15.45 -11.73 -12.02
C TRP A 313 -16.06 -11.40 -10.66
N HIS A 314 -17.24 -11.96 -10.36
CA HIS A 314 -17.84 -11.82 -9.04
C HIS A 314 -17.07 -12.64 -7.99
N TYR A 315 -17.22 -12.28 -6.72
CA TYR A 315 -16.72 -13.09 -5.62
C TYR A 315 -17.40 -14.47 -5.66
N PRO A 316 -16.67 -15.58 -5.60
CA PRO A 316 -17.29 -16.90 -5.65
C PRO A 316 -18.15 -17.15 -4.40
N ASN A 317 -19.35 -17.69 -4.61
CA ASN A 317 -20.28 -18.05 -3.56
C ASN A 317 -20.39 -19.58 -3.40
N HIS A 318 -21.31 -20.04 -2.54
CA HIS A 318 -21.56 -21.44 -2.28
C HIS A 318 -21.95 -22.23 -3.55
N ALA A 319 -22.74 -21.67 -4.45
CA ALA A 319 -23.11 -22.31 -5.70
C ALA A 319 -21.88 -22.55 -6.60
N ASN A 320 -20.97 -21.58 -6.67
CA ASN A 320 -19.72 -21.74 -7.44
C ASN A 320 -18.78 -22.79 -6.82
N TYR A 321 -18.75 -22.89 -5.48
CA TYR A 321 -17.90 -23.88 -4.79
C TYR A 321 -18.36 -25.31 -5.06
N ASN A 322 -19.66 -25.54 -5.17
CA ASN A 322 -20.26 -26.84 -5.45
C ASN A 322 -20.38 -27.16 -6.95
N ASP A 323 -20.06 -26.22 -7.83
CA ASP A 323 -20.08 -26.42 -9.28
C ASP A 323 -18.74 -27.02 -9.76
N PRO A 324 -18.72 -28.23 -10.31
CA PRO A 324 -17.49 -28.84 -10.83
C PRO A 324 -16.78 -28.00 -11.89
N ASP A 325 -17.53 -27.18 -12.65
CA ASP A 325 -17.00 -26.33 -13.69
C ASP A 325 -16.37 -25.03 -13.14
N GLN A 326 -16.52 -24.76 -11.84
CA GLN A 326 -15.97 -23.58 -11.14
C GLN A 326 -14.87 -23.93 -10.14
N VAL A 327 -14.58 -25.21 -9.92
CA VAL A 327 -13.64 -25.70 -8.89
C VAL A 327 -12.21 -25.12 -9.07
N TYR A 328 -11.84 -24.78 -10.30
CA TYR A 328 -10.56 -24.13 -10.65
C TYR A 328 -10.40 -22.72 -10.06
N ARG A 329 -11.43 -22.17 -9.44
CA ARG A 329 -11.40 -20.87 -8.77
C ARG A 329 -11.02 -20.95 -7.29
N PHE A 330 -10.83 -22.15 -6.74
CA PHE A 330 -10.55 -22.37 -5.32
C PHE A 330 -9.27 -23.19 -5.15
N GLY A 331 -8.41 -22.79 -4.23
CA GLY A 331 -7.19 -23.52 -3.98
C GLY A 331 -6.30 -22.95 -2.88
N PHE A 332 -5.26 -23.69 -2.56
CA PHE A 332 -4.25 -23.30 -1.56
C PHE A 332 -3.15 -22.42 -2.16
N HIS A 333 -2.95 -22.53 -3.46
CA HIS A 333 -1.97 -21.73 -4.19
C HIS A 333 -2.66 -20.87 -5.23
N ASN A 334 -2.40 -19.59 -5.23
CA ASN A 334 -2.90 -18.70 -6.27
C ASN A 334 -1.83 -17.76 -6.78
N MET A 335 -1.98 -17.36 -8.04
CA MET A 335 -1.12 -16.44 -8.73
C MET A 335 -1.98 -15.51 -9.59
N LYS A 336 -1.68 -14.22 -9.56
CA LYS A 336 -2.34 -13.24 -10.41
C LYS A 336 -1.35 -12.24 -10.98
N THR A 337 -1.65 -11.77 -12.19
CA THR A 337 -0.93 -10.68 -12.83
C THR A 337 -1.91 -9.72 -13.48
N ALA A 338 -1.55 -8.45 -13.50
CA ALA A 338 -2.33 -7.38 -14.11
C ALA A 338 -1.42 -6.46 -14.90
N ILE A 339 -1.86 -6.06 -16.09
CA ILE A 339 -1.22 -5.00 -16.88
C ILE A 339 -2.24 -3.90 -17.08
N GLU A 340 -1.82 -2.66 -16.85
CA GLU A 340 -2.66 -1.49 -17.04
C GLU A 340 -1.94 -0.40 -17.82
N LEU A 341 -2.65 0.21 -18.73
CA LEU A 341 -2.25 1.47 -19.34
C LEU A 341 -3.13 2.58 -18.76
N ARG A 342 -2.53 3.48 -18.02
CA ARG A 342 -3.20 4.56 -17.30
C ARG A 342 -2.90 5.91 -17.92
N LYS A 343 -3.86 6.84 -17.87
CA LYS A 343 -3.71 8.26 -18.23
C LYS A 343 -4.15 9.13 -17.08
N VAL A 344 -3.27 9.99 -16.59
CA VAL A 344 -3.67 11.06 -15.68
C VAL A 344 -4.46 12.10 -16.47
N VAL A 345 -5.74 12.26 -16.14
CA VAL A 345 -6.63 13.24 -16.77
C VAL A 345 -6.65 14.54 -16.00
N VAL A 346 -6.83 14.42 -14.68
CA VAL A 346 -6.75 15.52 -13.73
C VAL A 346 -5.56 15.25 -12.81
N PRO A 347 -4.48 16.06 -12.89
CA PRO A 347 -3.38 15.97 -11.94
C PRO A 347 -3.88 16.22 -10.52
N ARG A 348 -3.20 15.66 -9.53
CA ARG A 348 -3.52 15.90 -8.12
C ARG A 348 -3.41 17.40 -7.81
N PHE A 349 -4.41 17.91 -7.12
CA PHE A 349 -4.43 19.28 -6.59
C PHE A 349 -5.19 19.31 -5.27
N PRO A 350 -4.82 20.17 -4.34
CA PRO A 350 -5.58 20.36 -3.09
C PRO A 350 -6.91 21.03 -3.39
N MET A 351 -8.00 20.39 -2.95
CA MET A 351 -9.36 20.91 -3.10
C MET A 351 -9.89 21.34 -1.73
N ALA A 352 -10.23 22.64 -1.60
CA ALA A 352 -10.77 23.24 -0.38
C ALA A 352 -9.91 23.01 0.88
N ASP A 353 -8.59 22.90 0.73
CA ASP A 353 -7.62 22.59 1.78
C ASP A 353 -7.94 21.30 2.60
N LEU A 354 -8.78 20.43 2.06
CA LEU A 354 -9.30 19.24 2.75
C LEU A 354 -8.79 17.95 2.13
N TYR A 355 -8.72 17.92 0.80
CA TYR A 355 -8.47 16.69 0.04
C TYR A 355 -7.57 16.98 -1.14
N GLU A 356 -6.72 16.04 -1.47
CA GLU A 356 -6.15 16.00 -2.79
C GLU A 356 -7.12 15.31 -3.74
N PHE A 357 -7.51 16.00 -4.79
CA PHE A 357 -8.34 15.41 -5.83
C PHE A 357 -7.53 15.17 -7.09
N GLY A 358 -7.71 14.04 -7.70
CA GLY A 358 -7.12 13.71 -8.99
C GLY A 358 -7.94 12.64 -9.70
N VAL A 359 -7.82 12.56 -11.02
CA VAL A 359 -8.51 11.55 -11.83
C VAL A 359 -7.53 10.88 -12.77
N THR A 360 -7.51 9.56 -12.72
CA THR A 360 -6.78 8.71 -13.64
C THR A 360 -7.75 7.73 -14.31
N ILE A 361 -7.67 7.61 -15.60
CA ILE A 361 -8.41 6.59 -16.36
C ILE A 361 -7.44 5.55 -16.90
N GLY A 362 -7.91 4.34 -17.15
CA GLY A 362 -7.05 3.31 -17.71
C GLY A 362 -7.81 2.14 -18.32
N ALA A 363 -7.09 1.34 -19.06
CA ALA A 363 -7.52 0.03 -19.53
C ALA A 363 -6.64 -1.05 -18.87
N PHE A 364 -7.21 -2.20 -18.59
CA PHE A 364 -6.51 -3.28 -17.91
C PHE A 364 -6.77 -4.66 -18.51
N ILE A 365 -5.83 -5.55 -18.27
CA ILE A 365 -5.93 -7.00 -18.48
C ILE A 365 -5.45 -7.66 -17.19
N ASP A 366 -6.30 -8.48 -16.59
CA ASP A 366 -6.01 -9.28 -15.40
C ASP A 366 -6.02 -10.76 -15.76
N LEU A 367 -5.08 -11.51 -15.23
CA LEU A 367 -5.00 -12.96 -15.31
C LEU A 367 -4.84 -13.56 -13.92
N GLY A 368 -5.57 -14.63 -13.63
CA GLY A 368 -5.46 -15.34 -12.37
C GLY A 368 -5.57 -16.83 -12.52
N VAL A 369 -4.82 -17.57 -11.72
CA VAL A 369 -4.88 -19.04 -11.62
C VAL A 369 -4.83 -19.47 -10.16
N THR A 370 -5.50 -20.57 -9.84
CA THR A 370 -5.41 -21.18 -8.51
C THR A 370 -5.41 -22.70 -8.62
N THR A 371 -4.83 -23.38 -7.62
CA THR A 371 -4.78 -24.84 -7.57
C THR A 371 -4.92 -25.36 -6.14
N GLN A 372 -5.59 -26.51 -6.01
CA GLN A 372 -5.71 -27.26 -4.75
C GLN A 372 -4.53 -28.22 -4.52
N ASN A 373 -3.74 -28.48 -5.56
CA ASN A 373 -2.66 -29.46 -5.54
C ASN A 373 -1.29 -28.80 -5.35
N ASN A 374 -0.34 -29.11 -6.22
CA ASN A 374 1.00 -28.54 -6.16
C ASN A 374 1.05 -27.15 -6.82
N PHE A 375 1.91 -26.28 -6.30
CA PHE A 375 2.09 -24.95 -6.90
C PHE A 375 2.54 -25.01 -8.37
N LYS A 376 3.21 -26.09 -8.80
CA LYS A 376 3.64 -26.30 -10.19
C LYS A 376 2.48 -26.40 -11.16
N ASP A 377 1.34 -26.86 -10.70
CA ASP A 377 0.14 -27.06 -11.51
C ASP A 377 -0.47 -25.71 -11.94
N LEU A 378 -0.15 -24.62 -11.22
CA LEU A 378 -0.56 -23.26 -11.61
C LEU A 378 -0.17 -22.90 -13.07
N PHE A 379 0.93 -23.47 -13.58
CA PHE A 379 1.39 -23.21 -14.94
C PHE A 379 0.68 -24.02 -16.02
N GLN A 380 -0.18 -24.97 -15.61
CA GLN A 380 -0.93 -25.87 -16.51
C GLN A 380 -2.43 -25.55 -16.51
N ILE A 381 -2.91 -24.81 -15.52
CA ILE A 381 -4.33 -24.48 -15.36
C ILE A 381 -4.68 -23.30 -16.29
N LYS A 382 -5.86 -23.41 -16.93
CA LYS A 382 -6.40 -22.32 -17.74
C LYS A 382 -6.66 -21.09 -16.85
N PRO A 383 -6.05 -19.94 -17.16
CA PRO A 383 -6.28 -18.74 -16.36
C PRO A 383 -7.68 -18.18 -16.55
N ILE A 384 -8.22 -17.59 -15.49
CA ILE A 384 -9.36 -16.70 -15.62
C ILE A 384 -8.84 -15.32 -16.10
N LEU A 385 -9.58 -14.73 -17.02
CA LEU A 385 -9.23 -13.47 -17.68
C LEU A 385 -10.25 -12.40 -17.33
N GLY A 386 -9.77 -11.22 -16.93
CA GLY A 386 -10.57 -10.01 -16.79
C GLY A 386 -10.01 -8.88 -17.64
N THR A 387 -10.86 -8.15 -18.33
CA THR A 387 -10.47 -6.97 -19.10
C THR A 387 -11.47 -5.85 -18.88
N GLY A 388 -11.04 -4.60 -19.01
CA GLY A 388 -11.95 -3.48 -18.85
C GLY A 388 -11.26 -2.14 -18.74
N PHE A 389 -12.03 -1.16 -18.29
CA PHE A 389 -11.56 0.20 -18.03
C PHE A 389 -11.61 0.51 -16.55
N THR A 390 -10.71 1.39 -16.08
CA THR A 390 -10.68 1.89 -14.71
C THR A 390 -10.86 3.38 -14.67
N PHE A 391 -11.59 3.83 -13.65
CA PHE A 391 -11.67 5.23 -13.24
C PHE A 391 -11.17 5.28 -11.80
N GLN A 392 -10.05 5.95 -11.58
CA GLN A 392 -9.43 6.08 -10.26
C GLN A 392 -9.60 7.52 -9.80
N PHE A 393 -10.41 7.71 -8.78
CA PHE A 393 -10.50 8.97 -8.07
C PHE A 393 -9.49 8.91 -6.92
N GLN A 394 -8.59 9.88 -6.90
CA GLN A 394 -7.67 10.06 -5.78
C GLN A 394 -8.36 10.97 -4.79
N VAL A 395 -8.77 10.38 -3.69
CA VAL A 395 -9.27 11.06 -2.51
C VAL A 395 -8.41 10.52 -1.37
N PRO A 396 -7.94 11.34 -0.44
CA PRO A 396 -6.99 10.94 0.62
C PRO A 396 -7.49 9.83 1.50
#